data_c2e41133c69b393b1d343a2e60bc4b73
#
_entry.id   c2e41133c69b393b1d343a2e60bc4b73
#
_cell.length_a   1.000
_cell.length_b   1.000
_cell.length_c   1.000
_cell.angle_alpha   90.00
_cell.angle_beta   90.00
_cell.angle_gamma   90.00
#
_symmetry.space_group_name_H-M   'P 1'
#
loop_
_entity.id
_entity.type
_entity.pdbx_description
1 polymer ?
#
loop_
_entity_poly.entity_id
_entity_poly.type
_entity_poly.pdbx_seq_one_letter_code
_entity_poly.pdbx_strand_id
1 'polypeptide(L)'
;LFIGDVGRPDLAIKGNLTEHDLAGMLYDSLHTKIMPLADDLIVYPAHGAGSACGKNMSKETTDTLGNQKRFNYALQAKSKDQFVKQVLDGLTTAPQYFAQNARLNKEGYESIDRVMKRGSHPLSPDAFELAINDTAALLLDVRDAADFAAGFIPNSINIGLNGSFAPWVGALIPDLKQPIALVTPVGQEAETVLRLARVGYDNCIGYLEGGFAAWQSAGKEIDTVETISAAEFVKRHEHNPDSMVVDVRKETEFEPEHIAGAENIPLDTLNDHMATIPRAEPVYVHCAGGYRSMVANSILKARGFDKVVNVEGGIEAIKQVAPELLTLLGFRPAPIVAEPGSVPVAPL
;
A
#
# COMPACT_ATOMS: atom_id res chain seq x y z
N LEU A 1 -19.13 8.45 -25.53
CA LEU A 1 -19.83 8.13 -24.31
C LEU A 1 -18.87 8.16 -23.13
N PHE A 2 -19.04 9.07 -22.20
CA PHE A 2 -18.24 9.16 -20.98
C PHE A 2 -19.06 8.53 -19.85
N ILE A 3 -18.64 7.35 -19.37
CA ILE A 3 -19.49 6.53 -18.48
C ILE A 3 -18.94 6.35 -17.05
N GLY A 4 -17.74 6.82 -16.76
CA GLY A 4 -17.12 6.46 -15.50
C GLY A 4 -16.81 4.96 -15.43
N ASP A 5 -16.56 4.47 -14.20
CA ASP A 5 -16.21 3.07 -13.99
C ASP A 5 -17.43 2.17 -13.84
N VAL A 6 -17.32 1.00 -14.45
CA VAL A 6 -18.28 -0.09 -14.28
C VAL A 6 -17.50 -1.28 -13.71
N GLY A 7 -17.68 -1.61 -12.46
CA GLY A 7 -16.98 -2.77 -11.94
C GLY A 7 -16.89 -2.91 -10.43
N ARG A 8 -16.97 -1.81 -9.68
CA ARG A 8 -16.92 -1.85 -8.20
C ARG A 8 -18.08 -1.07 -7.57
N PRO A 9 -19.28 -1.66 -7.57
CA PRO A 9 -20.45 -1.02 -6.96
C PRO A 9 -20.30 -0.81 -5.44
N ASP A 10 -19.45 -1.60 -4.78
CA ASP A 10 -19.11 -1.48 -3.36
C ASP A 10 -18.44 -0.15 -2.99
N LEU A 11 -17.87 0.57 -3.98
CA LEU A 11 -17.25 1.89 -3.77
C LEU A 11 -18.26 3.04 -3.75
N ALA A 12 -19.51 2.81 -4.13
CA ALA A 12 -20.55 3.85 -4.06
C ALA A 12 -20.93 4.16 -2.60
N ILE A 13 -21.50 5.35 -2.38
CA ILE A 13 -22.01 5.73 -1.05
C ILE A 13 -23.21 4.83 -0.74
N LYS A 14 -23.04 3.95 0.25
CA LYS A 14 -24.00 2.89 0.56
C LYS A 14 -25.27 3.42 1.25
N GLY A 15 -25.17 4.37 2.16
CA GLY A 15 -26.27 4.67 3.04
C GLY A 15 -26.77 3.39 3.73
N ASN A 16 -28.01 3.01 3.52
CA ASN A 16 -28.60 1.75 4.00
C ASN A 16 -28.57 0.62 2.96
N LEU A 17 -27.89 0.82 1.80
CA LEU A 17 -27.83 -0.15 0.72
C LEU A 17 -26.69 -1.12 0.92
N THR A 18 -26.91 -2.38 0.58
CA THR A 18 -25.89 -3.42 0.55
C THR A 18 -25.09 -3.38 -0.76
N GLU A 19 -23.98 -4.08 -0.83
CA GLU A 19 -23.20 -4.25 -2.07
C GLU A 19 -24.02 -4.94 -3.15
N HIS A 20 -24.88 -5.89 -2.76
CA HIS A 20 -25.82 -6.56 -3.66
C HIS A 20 -26.86 -5.58 -4.25
N ASP A 21 -27.42 -4.68 -3.44
CA ASP A 21 -28.35 -3.66 -3.90
C ASP A 21 -27.68 -2.74 -4.93
N LEU A 22 -26.45 -2.27 -4.62
CA LEU A 22 -25.70 -1.39 -5.50
C LEU A 22 -25.30 -2.08 -6.81
N ALA A 23 -24.90 -3.35 -6.76
CA ALA A 23 -24.62 -4.15 -7.95
C ALA A 23 -25.89 -4.37 -8.79
N GLY A 24 -27.04 -4.61 -8.13
CA GLY A 24 -28.32 -4.71 -8.80
C GLY A 24 -28.75 -3.42 -9.50
N MET A 25 -28.54 -2.26 -8.88
CA MET A 25 -28.80 -0.94 -9.46
C MET A 25 -27.87 -0.65 -10.65
N LEU A 26 -26.62 -1.10 -10.57
CA LEU A 26 -25.67 -0.99 -11.68
C LEU A 26 -26.12 -1.82 -12.88
N TYR A 27 -26.57 -3.05 -12.67
CA TYR A 27 -27.16 -3.89 -13.73
C TYR A 27 -28.33 -3.17 -14.43
N ASP A 28 -29.29 -2.66 -13.65
CA ASP A 28 -30.45 -1.96 -14.20
C ASP A 28 -30.01 -0.73 -15.01
N SER A 29 -29.05 0.04 -14.53
CA SER A 29 -28.52 1.21 -15.24
C SER A 29 -27.85 0.84 -16.57
N LEU A 30 -27.04 -0.22 -16.58
CA LEU A 30 -26.38 -0.71 -17.78
C LEU A 30 -27.40 -1.19 -18.83
N HIS A 31 -28.36 -2.00 -18.41
CA HIS A 31 -29.32 -2.61 -19.33
C HIS A 31 -30.38 -1.61 -19.85
N THR A 32 -30.77 -0.64 -19.03
CA THR A 32 -31.83 0.33 -19.43
C THR A 32 -31.26 1.58 -20.12
N LYS A 33 -30.01 1.97 -19.81
CA LYS A 33 -29.43 3.24 -20.29
C LYS A 33 -28.31 3.06 -21.29
N ILE A 34 -27.50 2.02 -21.17
CA ILE A 34 -26.25 1.85 -21.93
C ILE A 34 -26.44 0.82 -23.06
N MET A 35 -26.92 -0.37 -22.72
CA MET A 35 -27.09 -1.45 -23.70
C MET A 35 -27.98 -1.09 -24.90
N PRO A 36 -29.03 -0.24 -24.78
CA PRO A 36 -29.84 0.18 -25.93
C PRO A 36 -29.17 1.15 -26.90
N LEU A 37 -27.99 1.73 -26.50
CA LEU A 37 -27.31 2.70 -27.35
C LEU A 37 -26.62 2.02 -28.55
N ALA A 38 -26.29 2.81 -29.58
CA ALA A 38 -25.69 2.36 -30.83
C ALA A 38 -24.29 1.77 -30.61
N ASP A 39 -23.97 0.72 -31.37
CA ASP A 39 -22.74 -0.07 -31.20
C ASP A 39 -21.47 0.66 -31.63
N ASP A 40 -21.59 1.66 -32.51
CA ASP A 40 -20.51 2.48 -33.01
C ASP A 40 -20.07 3.60 -32.05
N LEU A 41 -20.80 3.79 -30.94
CA LEU A 41 -20.41 4.79 -29.95
C LEU A 41 -19.06 4.44 -29.29
N ILE A 42 -18.17 5.44 -29.28
CA ILE A 42 -16.89 5.31 -28.59
C ILE A 42 -17.11 5.53 -27.09
N VAL A 43 -16.66 4.56 -26.30
CA VAL A 43 -16.71 4.58 -24.84
C VAL A 43 -15.39 5.10 -24.28
N TYR A 44 -15.45 6.10 -23.41
CA TYR A 44 -14.36 6.66 -22.66
C TYR A 44 -14.54 6.29 -21.17
N PRO A 45 -13.72 5.41 -20.60
CA PRO A 45 -13.74 5.11 -19.16
C PRO A 45 -13.18 6.28 -18.35
N ALA A 46 -13.37 6.27 -17.04
CA ALA A 46 -12.93 7.37 -16.18
C ALA A 46 -11.40 7.44 -16.07
N HIS A 47 -10.72 6.29 -16.11
CA HIS A 47 -9.26 6.18 -16.02
C HIS A 47 -8.75 4.89 -16.70
N GLY A 48 -7.43 4.80 -16.87
CA GLY A 48 -6.76 3.64 -17.46
C GLY A 48 -6.48 2.50 -16.48
N ALA A 49 -5.75 1.49 -16.95
CA ALA A 49 -5.36 0.33 -16.18
C ALA A 49 -4.54 0.70 -14.91
N GLY A 50 -4.63 -0.14 -13.88
CA GLY A 50 -3.90 0.02 -12.61
C GLY A 50 -4.66 0.75 -11.50
N SER A 51 -5.89 1.19 -11.75
CA SER A 51 -6.75 1.75 -10.69
C SER A 51 -7.32 0.66 -9.78
N ALA A 52 -7.46 0.97 -8.48
CA ALA A 52 -8.16 0.12 -7.53
C ALA A 52 -9.68 0.06 -7.77
N CYS A 53 -10.21 0.91 -8.66
CA CYS A 53 -11.64 0.97 -8.98
C CYS A 53 -12.08 -0.10 -9.99
N GLY A 54 -11.16 -0.70 -10.75
CA GLY A 54 -11.46 -1.66 -11.81
C GLY A 54 -11.08 -3.09 -11.46
N LYS A 55 -11.92 -4.04 -11.89
CA LYS A 55 -11.62 -5.46 -11.93
C LYS A 55 -11.35 -5.83 -13.40
N ASN A 56 -10.23 -6.48 -13.71
CA ASN A 56 -9.88 -6.90 -15.07
C ASN A 56 -9.85 -5.74 -16.11
N MET A 57 -9.17 -4.67 -15.78
CA MET A 57 -9.03 -3.53 -16.70
C MET A 57 -8.08 -3.86 -17.84
N SER A 58 -8.50 -3.57 -19.08
CA SER A 58 -7.67 -3.69 -20.27
C SER A 58 -6.70 -2.50 -20.42
N LYS A 59 -5.78 -2.59 -21.37
CA LYS A 59 -4.78 -1.53 -21.64
C LYS A 59 -5.33 -0.39 -22.50
N GLU A 60 -6.44 -0.65 -23.20
CA GLU A 60 -7.08 0.32 -24.08
C GLU A 60 -7.68 1.45 -23.27
N THR A 61 -7.53 2.67 -23.78
CA THR A 61 -8.10 3.89 -23.18
C THR A 61 -9.48 4.24 -23.76
N THR A 62 -9.87 3.63 -24.85
CA THR A 62 -11.20 3.77 -25.49
C THR A 62 -11.55 2.49 -26.22
N ASP A 63 -12.84 2.23 -26.40
CA ASP A 63 -13.36 1.12 -27.23
C ASP A 63 -14.76 1.47 -27.76
N THR A 64 -15.27 0.69 -28.69
CA THR A 64 -16.65 0.83 -29.14
C THR A 64 -17.62 0.11 -28.19
N LEU A 65 -18.82 0.63 -28.03
CA LEU A 65 -19.84 0.00 -27.20
C LEU A 65 -20.20 -1.40 -27.72
N GLY A 66 -20.21 -1.59 -29.04
CA GLY A 66 -20.43 -2.91 -29.64
C GLY A 66 -19.37 -3.95 -29.26
N ASN A 67 -18.11 -3.56 -29.16
CA ASN A 67 -17.04 -4.43 -28.64
C ASN A 67 -17.26 -4.73 -27.16
N GLN A 68 -17.56 -3.72 -26.33
CA GLN A 68 -17.86 -3.92 -24.91
C GLN A 68 -19.06 -4.88 -24.72
N LYS A 69 -20.12 -4.75 -25.48
CA LYS A 69 -21.26 -5.70 -25.47
C LYS A 69 -20.85 -7.14 -25.78
N ARG A 70 -19.82 -7.34 -26.62
CA ARG A 70 -19.35 -8.69 -27.03
C ARG A 70 -18.34 -9.31 -26.08
N PHE A 71 -17.48 -8.52 -25.46
CA PHE A 71 -16.31 -9.04 -24.75
C PHE A 71 -16.27 -8.69 -23.25
N ASN A 72 -17.00 -7.66 -22.81
CA ASN A 72 -17.00 -7.29 -21.40
C ASN A 72 -17.83 -8.30 -20.58
N TYR A 73 -17.15 -9.00 -19.67
CA TYR A 73 -17.77 -10.04 -18.84
C TYR A 73 -19.02 -9.56 -18.09
N ALA A 74 -19.03 -8.31 -17.64
CA ALA A 74 -20.17 -7.73 -16.93
C ALA A 74 -21.39 -7.56 -17.85
N LEU A 75 -21.19 -7.21 -19.12
CA LEU A 75 -22.27 -7.07 -20.10
C LEU A 75 -22.74 -8.41 -20.70
N GLN A 76 -21.97 -9.48 -20.50
CA GLN A 76 -22.30 -10.84 -20.95
C GLN A 76 -23.19 -11.61 -19.95
N ALA A 77 -23.45 -11.06 -18.78
CA ALA A 77 -24.28 -11.71 -17.77
C ALA A 77 -25.73 -11.88 -18.28
N LYS A 78 -26.23 -13.10 -18.22
CA LYS A 78 -27.57 -13.47 -18.73
C LYS A 78 -28.71 -13.10 -17.79
N SER A 79 -28.41 -12.80 -16.54
CA SER A 79 -29.38 -12.39 -15.52
C SER A 79 -28.75 -11.41 -14.54
N LYS A 80 -29.61 -10.68 -13.82
CA LYS A 80 -29.20 -9.76 -12.76
C LYS A 80 -28.42 -10.48 -11.65
N ASP A 81 -28.89 -11.67 -11.25
CA ASP A 81 -28.20 -12.47 -10.20
C ASP A 81 -26.82 -12.93 -10.64
N GLN A 82 -26.68 -13.36 -11.90
CA GLN A 82 -25.39 -13.72 -12.47
C GLN A 82 -24.44 -12.51 -12.51
N PHE A 83 -24.94 -11.36 -12.93
CA PHE A 83 -24.16 -10.11 -12.94
C PHE A 83 -23.68 -9.74 -11.53
N VAL A 84 -24.59 -9.69 -10.55
CA VAL A 84 -24.27 -9.37 -9.16
C VAL A 84 -23.18 -10.30 -8.63
N LYS A 85 -23.33 -11.61 -8.83
CA LYS A 85 -22.34 -12.59 -8.43
C LYS A 85 -20.97 -12.34 -9.08
N GLN A 86 -20.94 -12.14 -10.40
CA GLN A 86 -19.69 -11.93 -11.15
C GLN A 86 -18.97 -10.62 -10.77
N VAL A 87 -19.72 -9.55 -10.54
CA VAL A 87 -19.14 -8.23 -10.23
C VAL A 87 -18.61 -8.19 -8.79
N LEU A 88 -19.29 -8.86 -7.87
CA LEU A 88 -18.87 -8.90 -6.44
C LEU A 88 -17.83 -9.98 -6.13
N ASP A 89 -17.66 -10.97 -7.00
CA ASP A 89 -16.70 -12.05 -6.80
C ASP A 89 -15.25 -11.55 -6.84
N GLY A 90 -14.42 -11.94 -5.85
CA GLY A 90 -13.00 -11.61 -5.79
C GLY A 90 -12.69 -10.11 -5.62
N LEU A 91 -13.62 -9.30 -5.11
CA LEU A 91 -13.35 -7.92 -4.77
C LEU A 91 -12.46 -7.86 -3.51
N THR A 92 -11.36 -7.12 -3.62
CA THR A 92 -10.55 -6.76 -2.45
C THR A 92 -11.26 -5.71 -1.61
N THR A 93 -10.99 -5.67 -0.31
CA THR A 93 -11.52 -4.63 0.58
C THR A 93 -11.29 -3.23 -0.01
N ALA A 94 -12.34 -2.41 0.00
CA ALA A 94 -12.23 -1.03 -0.48
C ALA A 94 -11.26 -0.24 0.41
N PRO A 95 -10.40 0.62 -0.17
CA PRO A 95 -9.55 1.49 0.64
C PRO A 95 -10.40 2.33 1.60
N GLN A 96 -9.96 2.47 2.85
CA GLN A 96 -10.72 3.13 3.92
C GLN A 96 -11.14 4.56 3.57
N TYR A 97 -10.29 5.30 2.86
CA TYR A 97 -10.54 6.69 2.47
C TYR A 97 -11.61 6.87 1.37
N PHE A 98 -11.99 5.83 0.63
CA PHE A 98 -12.92 5.95 -0.50
C PHE A 98 -14.29 6.47 -0.07
N ALA A 99 -14.85 5.93 1.01
CA ALA A 99 -16.16 6.37 1.52
C ALA A 99 -16.13 7.84 1.95
N GLN A 100 -15.03 8.28 2.55
CA GLN A 100 -14.86 9.66 2.99
C GLN A 100 -14.67 10.61 1.79
N ASN A 101 -13.88 10.21 0.79
CA ASN A 101 -13.71 10.99 -0.45
C ASN A 101 -15.02 11.11 -1.22
N ALA A 102 -15.81 10.03 -1.31
CA ALA A 102 -17.13 10.07 -1.91
C ALA A 102 -18.06 11.08 -1.20
N ARG A 103 -17.96 11.14 0.15
CA ARG A 103 -18.70 12.13 0.95
C ARG A 103 -18.22 13.56 0.69
N LEU A 104 -16.92 13.80 0.68
CA LEU A 104 -16.33 15.11 0.37
C LEU A 104 -16.75 15.60 -1.02
N ASN A 105 -16.74 14.72 -2.01
CA ASN A 105 -17.21 15.06 -3.36
C ASN A 105 -18.69 15.43 -3.43
N LYS A 106 -19.50 14.91 -2.51
CA LYS A 106 -20.94 15.22 -2.43
C LYS A 106 -21.23 16.47 -1.61
N GLU A 107 -20.57 16.62 -0.47
CA GLU A 107 -20.85 17.69 0.53
C GLU A 107 -20.02 18.95 0.28
N GLY A 108 -18.95 18.83 -0.49
CA GLY A 108 -17.95 19.87 -0.72
C GLY A 108 -16.75 19.78 0.23
N TYR A 109 -15.71 20.52 -0.11
CA TYR A 109 -14.42 20.56 0.61
C TYR A 109 -13.87 21.97 0.61
N GLU A 110 -12.85 22.22 1.43
CA GLU A 110 -12.17 23.51 1.51
C GLU A 110 -11.50 23.90 0.18
N SER A 111 -11.44 25.19 -0.14
CA SER A 111 -10.73 25.66 -1.34
C SER A 111 -9.28 25.21 -1.32
N ILE A 112 -8.81 24.65 -2.45
CA ILE A 112 -7.43 24.20 -2.63
C ILE A 112 -6.41 25.32 -2.31
N ASP A 113 -6.71 26.57 -2.64
CA ASP A 113 -5.83 27.72 -2.34
C ASP A 113 -5.60 27.90 -0.85
N ARG A 114 -6.63 27.68 -0.02
CA ARG A 114 -6.50 27.77 1.43
C ARG A 114 -5.69 26.60 1.99
N VAL A 115 -5.95 25.38 1.49
CA VAL A 115 -5.20 24.18 1.87
C VAL A 115 -3.73 24.34 1.52
N MET A 116 -3.43 24.77 0.30
CA MET A 116 -2.07 25.02 -0.15
C MET A 116 -1.37 26.10 0.69
N LYS A 117 -2.04 27.22 0.98
CA LYS A 117 -1.48 28.28 1.81
C LYS A 117 -1.15 27.82 3.22
N ARG A 118 -2.02 27.02 3.84
CA ARG A 118 -1.80 26.46 5.18
C ARG A 118 -0.66 25.42 5.17
N GLY A 119 -0.73 24.46 4.26
CA GLY A 119 0.22 23.35 4.22
C GLY A 119 1.63 23.73 3.74
N SER A 120 1.74 24.77 2.89
CA SER A 120 3.04 25.27 2.40
C SER A 120 3.67 26.31 3.35
N HIS A 121 3.44 26.18 4.64
CA HIS A 121 4.03 27.07 5.67
C HIS A 121 5.39 26.50 6.11
N PRO A 122 6.51 27.25 5.90
CA PRO A 122 7.82 26.80 6.36
C PRO A 122 7.96 26.98 7.88
N LEU A 123 8.53 25.98 8.53
CA LEU A 123 8.81 25.98 9.96
C LEU A 123 10.30 25.71 10.19
N SER A 124 10.97 26.58 10.92
CA SER A 124 12.34 26.28 11.37
C SER A 124 12.36 24.99 12.21
N PRO A 125 13.51 24.31 12.39
CA PRO A 125 13.59 23.09 13.19
C PRO A 125 12.96 23.21 14.58
N ASP A 126 13.14 24.34 15.27
CA ASP A 126 12.56 24.55 16.61
C ASP A 126 11.04 24.77 16.53
N ALA A 127 10.57 25.57 15.57
CA ALA A 127 9.14 25.79 15.36
C ALA A 127 8.43 24.53 14.91
N PHE A 128 9.10 23.69 14.10
CA PHE A 128 8.59 22.41 13.63
C PHE A 128 8.40 21.42 14.79
N GLU A 129 9.42 21.27 15.64
CA GLU A 129 9.35 20.43 16.83
C GLU A 129 8.24 20.88 17.79
N LEU A 130 8.12 22.18 18.04
CA LEU A 130 7.05 22.75 18.86
C LEU A 130 5.68 22.46 18.27
N ALA A 131 5.51 22.68 16.95
CA ALA A 131 4.24 22.47 16.27
C ALA A 131 3.78 20.99 16.32
N ILE A 132 4.71 20.03 16.17
CA ILE A 132 4.41 18.61 16.31
C ILE A 132 3.91 18.27 17.71
N ASN A 133 4.62 18.78 18.74
CA ASN A 133 4.29 18.50 20.13
C ASN A 133 2.95 19.14 20.56
N ASP A 134 2.70 20.36 20.12
CA ASP A 134 1.48 21.09 20.49
C ASP A 134 0.21 20.56 19.82
N THR A 135 0.35 20.03 18.59
CA THR A 135 -0.81 19.59 17.80
C THR A 135 -0.99 18.08 17.75
N ALA A 136 -0.07 17.30 18.32
CA ALA A 136 0.02 15.85 18.15
C ALA A 136 -0.02 15.45 16.64
N ALA A 137 0.65 16.25 15.79
CA ALA A 137 0.67 16.02 14.37
C ALA A 137 1.37 14.71 14.03
N LEU A 138 0.84 14.01 13.03
CA LEU A 138 1.56 12.92 12.38
C LEU A 138 2.75 13.51 11.63
N LEU A 139 3.94 13.02 11.94
CA LEU A 139 5.15 13.39 11.24
C LEU A 139 5.31 12.50 10.00
N LEU A 140 5.07 13.08 8.83
CA LEU A 140 5.12 12.38 7.55
C LEU A 140 6.40 12.76 6.79
N ASP A 141 7.29 11.80 6.64
CA ASP A 141 8.52 11.93 5.84
C ASP A 141 8.27 11.34 4.44
N VAL A 142 8.36 12.16 3.41
CA VAL A 142 8.07 11.74 2.04
C VAL A 142 9.33 11.57 1.18
N ARG A 143 10.51 11.55 1.80
CA ARG A 143 11.78 11.26 1.13
C ARG A 143 11.84 9.80 0.67
N ASP A 144 12.79 9.52 -0.21
CA ASP A 144 13.04 8.16 -0.67
C ASP A 144 13.47 7.23 0.48
N ALA A 145 13.19 5.94 0.34
CA ALA A 145 13.44 4.94 1.37
C ALA A 145 14.90 4.90 1.86
N ALA A 146 15.87 5.08 0.95
CA ALA A 146 17.29 5.09 1.29
C ALA A 146 17.68 6.32 2.13
N ASP A 147 17.16 7.50 1.78
CA ASP A 147 17.39 8.74 2.54
C ASP A 147 16.77 8.67 3.93
N PHE A 148 15.58 8.09 4.02
CA PHE A 148 14.92 7.86 5.30
C PHE A 148 15.71 6.89 6.17
N ALA A 149 16.12 5.75 5.62
CA ALA A 149 16.89 4.75 6.36
C ALA A 149 18.19 5.31 6.94
N ALA A 150 18.87 6.17 6.19
CA ALA A 150 20.12 6.80 6.60
C ALA A 150 19.96 7.78 7.79
N GLY A 151 18.76 8.33 7.97
CA GLY A 151 18.43 9.19 9.10
C GLY A 151 17.05 9.84 8.96
N PHE A 152 16.30 9.85 10.06
CA PHE A 152 14.97 10.45 10.12
C PHE A 152 14.68 11.05 11.50
N ILE A 153 13.67 11.89 11.59
CA ILE A 153 13.18 12.43 12.85
C ILE A 153 12.41 11.32 13.59
N PRO A 154 12.72 11.00 14.86
CA PRO A 154 12.03 9.96 15.61
C PRO A 154 10.50 10.08 15.52
N ASN A 155 9.82 8.94 15.45
CA ASN A 155 8.37 8.80 15.25
C ASN A 155 7.85 9.21 13.86
N SER A 156 8.71 9.52 12.89
CA SER A 156 8.28 9.75 11.51
C SER A 156 7.74 8.48 10.87
N ILE A 157 6.66 8.63 10.09
CA ILE A 157 6.19 7.61 9.16
C ILE A 157 6.71 7.98 7.77
N ASN A 158 7.40 7.05 7.12
CA ASN A 158 7.87 7.25 5.75
C ASN A 158 6.83 6.75 4.74
N ILE A 159 6.37 7.64 3.86
CA ILE A 159 5.62 7.29 2.67
C ILE A 159 6.20 8.11 1.52
N GLY A 160 7.14 7.53 0.79
CA GLY A 160 7.90 8.24 -0.27
C GLY A 160 7.00 8.73 -1.42
N LEU A 161 7.28 9.93 -1.91
CA LEU A 161 6.54 10.54 -3.02
C LEU A 161 6.68 9.78 -4.33
N ASN A 162 7.82 9.13 -4.56
CA ASN A 162 8.15 8.41 -5.79
C ASN A 162 7.53 7.01 -5.89
N GLY A 163 6.51 6.70 -5.10
CA GLY A 163 5.80 5.43 -5.12
C GLY A 163 4.29 5.60 -5.18
N SER A 164 3.59 4.60 -4.67
CA SER A 164 2.11 4.61 -4.52
C SER A 164 1.70 5.50 -3.34
N PHE A 165 2.13 6.77 -3.33
CA PHE A 165 1.98 7.70 -2.22
C PHE A 165 0.53 7.86 -1.76
N ALA A 166 -0.36 8.33 -2.65
CA ALA A 166 -1.74 8.62 -2.30
C ALA A 166 -2.54 7.38 -1.82
N PRO A 167 -2.43 6.20 -2.46
CA PRO A 167 -3.02 4.97 -1.94
C PRO A 167 -2.54 4.62 -0.53
N TRP A 168 -1.24 4.73 -0.24
CA TRP A 168 -0.71 4.37 1.08
C TRP A 168 -1.03 5.41 2.14
N VAL A 169 -1.00 6.70 1.83
CA VAL A 169 -1.52 7.74 2.74
C VAL A 169 -2.96 7.41 3.13
N GLY A 170 -3.81 7.11 2.15
CA GLY A 170 -5.22 6.79 2.39
C GLY A 170 -5.47 5.48 3.13
N ALA A 171 -4.58 4.49 2.99
CA ALA A 171 -4.70 3.21 3.69
C ALA A 171 -4.19 3.28 5.15
N LEU A 172 -3.15 4.08 5.41
CA LEU A 172 -2.40 4.07 6.67
C LEU A 172 -2.80 5.19 7.64
N ILE A 173 -3.38 6.27 7.13
CA ILE A 173 -3.84 7.42 7.95
C ILE A 173 -5.37 7.42 7.98
N PRO A 174 -6.01 6.84 9.02
CA PRO A 174 -7.46 6.65 9.01
C PRO A 174 -8.27 7.94 9.19
N ASP A 175 -7.70 8.98 9.82
CA ASP A 175 -8.39 10.24 10.05
C ASP A 175 -7.94 11.31 9.04
N LEU A 176 -8.85 11.73 8.15
CA LEU A 176 -8.59 12.82 7.20
C LEU A 176 -8.32 14.17 7.89
N LYS A 177 -8.73 14.32 9.14
CA LYS A 177 -8.51 15.56 9.92
C LYS A 177 -7.23 15.54 10.74
N GLN A 178 -6.47 14.43 10.70
CA GLN A 178 -5.19 14.31 11.37
C GLN A 178 -4.30 15.49 10.98
N PRO A 179 -3.78 16.28 11.93
CA PRO A 179 -2.73 17.25 11.64
C PRO A 179 -1.49 16.52 11.09
N ILE A 180 -0.91 17.02 10.00
CA ILE A 180 0.26 16.42 9.36
C ILE A 180 1.36 17.48 9.26
N ALA A 181 2.54 17.15 9.81
CA ALA A 181 3.77 17.90 9.65
C ALA A 181 4.67 17.18 8.63
N LEU A 182 5.27 17.92 7.69
CA LEU A 182 5.95 17.34 6.55
C LEU A 182 7.47 17.46 6.62
N VAL A 183 8.15 16.35 6.34
CA VAL A 183 9.57 16.33 5.97
C VAL A 183 9.66 15.92 4.49
N THR A 184 10.15 16.85 3.66
CA THR A 184 10.19 16.68 2.20
C THR A 184 11.61 16.83 1.67
N PRO A 185 11.91 16.29 0.49
CA PRO A 185 13.02 16.81 -0.29
C PRO A 185 12.78 18.30 -0.58
N VAL A 186 13.84 19.11 -0.51
CA VAL A 186 13.74 20.54 -0.77
C VAL A 186 13.19 20.80 -2.18
N GLY A 187 12.15 21.64 -2.26
CA GLY A 187 11.46 21.99 -3.51
C GLY A 187 10.25 21.09 -3.84
N GLN A 188 9.94 20.08 -3.03
CA GLN A 188 8.77 19.20 -3.22
C GLN A 188 7.63 19.46 -2.22
N GLU A 189 7.72 20.51 -1.44
CA GLU A 189 6.77 20.83 -0.37
C GLU A 189 5.36 21.06 -0.93
N ALA A 190 5.25 21.94 -1.92
CA ALA A 190 3.96 22.27 -2.54
C ALA A 190 3.34 21.07 -3.26
N GLU A 191 4.14 20.27 -3.94
CA GLU A 191 3.65 19.02 -4.57
C GLU A 191 3.13 18.06 -3.51
N THR A 192 3.82 17.91 -2.38
CA THR A 192 3.41 17.02 -1.29
C THR A 192 2.06 17.43 -0.73
N VAL A 193 1.90 18.72 -0.40
CA VAL A 193 0.61 19.26 0.09
C VAL A 193 -0.50 19.04 -0.94
N LEU A 194 -0.25 19.30 -2.22
CA LEU A 194 -1.22 19.09 -3.28
C LEU A 194 -1.62 17.61 -3.40
N ARG A 195 -0.66 16.69 -3.32
CA ARG A 195 -0.95 15.25 -3.41
C ARG A 195 -1.73 14.72 -2.23
N LEU A 196 -1.49 15.25 -1.02
CA LEU A 196 -2.31 14.98 0.16
C LEU A 196 -3.74 15.50 0.00
N ALA A 197 -3.88 16.75 -0.47
CA ALA A 197 -5.19 17.36 -0.70
C ALA A 197 -6.03 16.59 -1.73
N ARG A 198 -5.41 16.01 -2.77
CA ARG A 198 -6.11 15.18 -3.77
C ARG A 198 -6.80 13.95 -3.18
N VAL A 199 -6.37 13.48 -2.02
CA VAL A 199 -6.97 12.35 -1.31
C VAL A 199 -7.65 12.78 0.00
N GLY A 200 -7.88 14.09 0.18
CA GLY A 200 -8.70 14.66 1.25
C GLY A 200 -7.96 14.95 2.56
N TYR A 201 -6.63 14.88 2.58
CA TYR A 201 -5.82 15.24 3.76
C TYR A 201 -5.44 16.71 3.70
N ASP A 202 -6.38 17.56 4.10
CA ASP A 202 -6.27 19.01 3.97
C ASP A 202 -5.62 19.68 5.20
N ASN A 203 -5.32 18.93 6.26
CA ASN A 203 -4.82 19.47 7.51
C ASN A 203 -3.28 19.37 7.65
N CYS A 204 -2.54 19.74 6.58
CA CYS A 204 -1.11 19.97 6.71
C CYS A 204 -0.87 21.24 7.51
N ILE A 205 -0.08 21.15 8.59
CA ILE A 205 0.23 22.29 9.47
C ILE A 205 1.50 23.04 9.05
N GLY A 206 2.27 22.49 8.12
CA GLY A 206 3.48 23.08 7.59
C GLY A 206 4.54 22.01 7.28
N TYR A 207 5.70 22.47 6.82
CA TYR A 207 6.83 21.62 6.49
C TYR A 207 8.13 22.11 7.16
N LEU A 208 9.08 21.20 7.33
CA LEU A 208 10.40 21.51 7.86
C LEU A 208 11.20 22.30 6.84
N GLU A 209 11.48 23.57 7.12
CA GLU A 209 12.28 24.46 6.28
C GLU A 209 13.73 23.93 6.16
N GLY A 210 14.22 23.81 4.93
CA GLY A 210 15.52 23.23 4.64
C GLY A 210 15.58 21.71 4.75
N GLY A 211 14.43 21.03 4.96
CA GLY A 211 14.32 19.59 4.99
C GLY A 211 15.10 18.94 6.14
N PHE A 212 15.33 17.64 6.04
CA PHE A 212 16.02 16.86 7.09
C PHE A 212 17.44 17.36 7.39
N ALA A 213 18.14 17.91 6.40
CA ALA A 213 19.48 18.47 6.62
C ALA A 213 19.47 19.65 7.62
N ALA A 214 18.42 20.49 7.62
CA ALA A 214 18.29 21.57 8.59
C ALA A 214 18.05 21.04 10.02
N TRP A 215 17.27 19.96 10.16
CA TRP A 215 17.07 19.28 11.45
C TRP A 215 18.39 18.75 12.02
N GLN A 216 19.14 18.06 11.18
CA GLN A 216 20.46 17.51 11.52
C GLN A 216 21.46 18.62 11.93
N SER A 217 21.49 19.70 11.15
CA SER A 217 22.35 20.86 11.42
C SER A 217 22.01 21.58 12.71
N ALA A 218 20.75 21.52 13.14
CA ALA A 218 20.28 22.04 14.41
C ALA A 218 20.65 21.13 15.62
N GLY A 219 21.31 20.00 15.37
CA GLY A 219 21.75 19.07 16.42
C GLY A 219 20.62 18.33 17.12
N LYS A 220 19.46 18.21 16.47
CA LYS A 220 18.29 17.53 17.02
C LYS A 220 18.41 16.02 16.89
N GLU A 221 17.61 15.30 17.68
CA GLU A 221 17.59 13.83 17.72
C GLU A 221 17.22 13.24 16.36
N ILE A 222 17.93 12.20 15.98
CA ILE A 222 17.68 11.41 14.76
C ILE A 222 17.69 9.92 15.08
N ASP A 223 16.96 9.15 14.29
CA ASP A 223 16.98 7.69 14.31
C ASP A 223 17.31 7.16 12.91
N THR A 224 17.57 5.86 12.80
CA THR A 224 17.94 5.17 11.55
C THR A 224 17.20 3.84 11.43
N VAL A 225 17.07 3.32 10.20
CA VAL A 225 16.64 1.93 9.95
C VAL A 225 17.84 1.14 9.43
N GLU A 226 18.19 0.07 10.13
CA GLU A 226 19.19 -0.86 9.59
C GLU A 226 18.67 -1.42 8.26
N THR A 227 19.44 -1.22 7.20
CA THR A 227 19.13 -1.74 5.86
C THR A 227 20.28 -2.62 5.40
N ILE A 228 19.97 -3.85 5.00
CA ILE A 228 20.93 -4.84 4.54
C ILE A 228 20.61 -5.30 3.12
N SER A 229 21.62 -5.70 2.37
CA SER A 229 21.44 -6.33 1.07
C SER A 229 20.79 -7.71 1.18
N ALA A 230 20.20 -8.19 0.09
CA ALA A 230 19.68 -9.55 0.02
C ALA A 230 20.75 -10.62 0.34
N ALA A 231 22.00 -10.44 -0.11
CA ALA A 231 23.09 -11.37 0.19
C ALA A 231 23.45 -11.40 1.69
N GLU A 232 23.46 -10.25 2.35
CA GLU A 232 23.70 -10.20 3.80
C GLU A 232 22.50 -10.79 4.57
N PHE A 233 21.27 -10.57 4.11
CA PHE A 233 20.08 -11.21 4.68
C PHE A 233 20.20 -12.74 4.63
N VAL A 234 20.50 -13.33 3.47
CA VAL A 234 20.67 -14.78 3.30
C VAL A 234 21.68 -15.31 4.29
N LYS A 235 22.86 -14.68 4.38
CA LYS A 235 23.91 -15.08 5.31
C LYS A 235 23.46 -15.04 6.77
N ARG A 236 22.74 -14.00 7.18
CA ARG A 236 22.23 -13.87 8.57
C ARG A 236 21.14 -14.89 8.86
N HIS A 237 20.26 -15.14 7.90
CA HIS A 237 19.17 -16.10 8.01
C HIS A 237 19.69 -17.54 8.09
N GLU A 238 20.74 -17.90 7.34
CA GLU A 238 21.41 -19.19 7.46
C GLU A 238 22.03 -19.42 8.85
N HIS A 239 22.57 -18.36 9.47
CA HIS A 239 23.13 -18.44 10.83
C HIS A 239 22.07 -18.49 11.92
N ASN A 240 20.91 -17.90 11.70
CA ASN A 240 19.79 -17.90 12.64
C ASN A 240 18.47 -18.11 11.88
N PRO A 241 18.14 -19.37 11.50
CA PRO A 241 16.95 -19.67 10.73
C PRO A 241 15.63 -19.38 11.46
N ASP A 242 15.66 -19.28 12.78
CA ASP A 242 14.48 -19.00 13.61
C ASP A 242 14.16 -17.50 13.69
N SER A 243 14.99 -16.64 13.06
CA SER A 243 14.70 -15.20 12.99
C SER A 243 13.40 -14.93 12.24
N MET A 244 12.55 -14.08 12.80
CA MET A 244 11.31 -13.71 12.14
C MET A 244 11.57 -12.93 10.85
N VAL A 245 10.96 -13.41 9.76
CA VAL A 245 10.91 -12.73 8.47
C VAL A 245 9.48 -12.31 8.21
N VAL A 246 9.26 -11.02 7.97
CA VAL A 246 7.94 -10.44 7.69
C VAL A 246 7.87 -9.99 6.24
N ASP A 247 6.95 -10.59 5.48
CA ASP A 247 6.60 -10.16 4.14
C ASP A 247 5.37 -9.26 4.19
N VAL A 248 5.56 -7.97 3.87
CA VAL A 248 4.48 -6.97 3.90
C VAL A 248 3.75 -6.81 2.57
N ARG A 249 3.91 -7.78 1.65
CA ARG A 249 3.14 -7.84 0.42
C ARG A 249 1.70 -8.31 0.70
N LYS A 250 0.82 -8.10 -0.27
CA LYS A 250 -0.54 -8.65 -0.19
C LYS A 250 -0.49 -10.18 -0.19
N GLU A 251 -1.48 -10.80 0.41
CA GLU A 251 -1.64 -12.26 0.43
C GLU A 251 -1.61 -12.85 -0.97
N THR A 252 -2.25 -12.21 -1.95
CA THR A 252 -2.25 -12.63 -3.36
C THR A 252 -0.87 -12.56 -4.04
N GLU A 253 0.08 -11.80 -3.49
CA GLU A 253 1.48 -11.77 -3.93
C GLU A 253 2.33 -12.79 -3.16
N PHE A 254 1.99 -13.06 -1.90
CA PHE A 254 2.68 -13.98 -1.02
C PHE A 254 2.37 -15.46 -1.35
N GLU A 255 1.10 -15.80 -1.54
CA GLU A 255 0.67 -17.18 -1.79
C GLU A 255 1.41 -17.87 -2.95
N PRO A 256 1.60 -17.24 -4.13
CA PRO A 256 2.29 -17.89 -5.24
C PRO A 256 3.78 -18.12 -4.99
N GLU A 257 4.45 -17.21 -4.31
CA GLU A 257 5.91 -17.26 -4.10
C GLU A 257 6.27 -16.42 -2.85
N HIS A 258 6.95 -17.02 -1.88
CA HIS A 258 7.40 -16.35 -0.65
C HIS A 258 8.64 -17.05 -0.08
N ILE A 259 9.32 -16.41 0.87
CA ILE A 259 10.43 -17.01 1.62
C ILE A 259 9.86 -18.08 2.56
N ALA A 260 10.45 -19.29 2.54
CA ALA A 260 10.03 -20.37 3.42
C ALA A 260 10.10 -19.95 4.90
N GLY A 261 8.98 -20.11 5.62
CA GLY A 261 8.90 -19.72 7.03
C GLY A 261 8.66 -18.22 7.28
N ALA A 262 8.54 -17.38 6.24
CA ALA A 262 8.16 -15.99 6.41
C ALA A 262 6.68 -15.85 6.82
N GLU A 263 6.40 -14.89 7.67
CA GLU A 263 5.03 -14.50 8.01
C GLU A 263 4.52 -13.41 7.08
N ASN A 264 3.35 -13.62 6.51
CA ASN A 264 2.70 -12.59 5.70
C ASN A 264 1.89 -11.65 6.60
N ILE A 265 2.35 -10.42 6.70
CA ILE A 265 1.67 -9.34 7.40
C ILE A 265 1.52 -8.17 6.44
N PRO A 266 0.47 -8.12 5.61
CA PRO A 266 0.27 -7.06 4.64
C PRO A 266 0.36 -5.67 5.27
N LEU A 267 0.99 -4.72 4.57
CA LEU A 267 1.26 -3.38 5.10
C LEU A 267 -0.02 -2.66 5.59
N ASP A 268 -1.14 -2.84 4.90
CA ASP A 268 -2.43 -2.23 5.26
C ASP A 268 -3.06 -2.80 6.53
N THR A 269 -2.63 -3.99 6.97
CA THR A 269 -3.08 -4.64 8.22
C THR A 269 -1.99 -4.73 9.28
N LEU A 270 -0.83 -4.13 9.05
CA LEU A 270 0.34 -4.20 9.94
C LEU A 270 0.00 -3.80 11.39
N ASN A 271 -0.80 -2.74 11.56
CA ASN A 271 -1.20 -2.26 12.89
C ASN A 271 -1.98 -3.31 13.70
N ASP A 272 -2.75 -4.16 13.06
CA ASP A 272 -3.58 -5.18 13.70
C ASP A 272 -2.76 -6.40 14.15
N HIS A 273 -1.57 -6.58 13.56
CA HIS A 273 -0.69 -7.73 13.80
C HIS A 273 0.59 -7.40 14.60
N MET A 274 0.75 -6.18 15.09
CA MET A 274 1.96 -5.79 15.82
C MET A 274 2.24 -6.63 17.07
N ALA A 275 1.20 -7.22 17.68
CA ALA A 275 1.35 -8.07 18.87
C ALA A 275 2.09 -9.39 18.58
N THR A 276 2.12 -9.85 17.32
CA THR A 276 2.82 -11.08 16.91
C THR A 276 4.30 -10.85 16.63
N ILE A 277 4.71 -9.60 16.46
CA ILE A 277 6.08 -9.24 16.11
C ILE A 277 6.95 -9.13 17.37
N PRO A 278 8.08 -9.86 17.46
CA PRO A 278 8.95 -9.80 18.64
C PRO A 278 9.68 -8.45 18.72
N ARG A 279 9.91 -7.96 19.95
CA ARG A 279 10.65 -6.71 20.20
C ARG A 279 12.11 -6.95 20.58
N ALA A 280 12.40 -8.13 21.13
CA ALA A 280 13.71 -8.44 21.68
C ALA A 280 14.70 -8.97 20.63
N GLU A 281 14.19 -9.57 19.54
CA GLU A 281 14.98 -10.20 18.49
C GLU A 281 14.93 -9.40 17.19
N PRO A 282 15.93 -9.53 16.31
CA PRO A 282 15.89 -8.93 14.98
C PRO A 282 14.72 -9.45 14.15
N VAL A 283 14.01 -8.53 13.48
CA VAL A 283 12.90 -8.84 12.56
C VAL A 283 13.29 -8.34 11.19
N TYR A 284 13.37 -9.24 10.22
CA TYR A 284 13.68 -8.88 8.84
C TYR A 284 12.39 -8.56 8.09
N VAL A 285 12.30 -7.36 7.58
CA VAL A 285 11.09 -6.88 6.88
C VAL A 285 11.40 -6.68 5.40
N HIS A 286 10.63 -7.31 4.54
CA HIS A 286 10.75 -7.14 3.10
C HIS A 286 9.40 -6.97 2.41
N CYS A 287 9.44 -6.51 1.16
CA CYS A 287 8.30 -6.50 0.24
C CYS A 287 8.74 -6.98 -1.15
N ALA A 288 8.13 -6.50 -2.23
CA ALA A 288 8.60 -6.81 -3.59
C ALA A 288 9.95 -6.14 -3.89
N GLY A 289 10.03 -4.80 -3.79
CA GLY A 289 11.20 -4.03 -4.23
C GLY A 289 11.74 -2.99 -3.24
N GLY A 290 11.26 -2.95 -1.96
CA GLY A 290 11.81 -2.09 -0.91
C GLY A 290 10.93 -0.90 -0.47
N TYR A 291 9.97 -0.44 -1.27
CA TYR A 291 9.11 0.70 -0.92
C TYR A 291 8.21 0.40 0.29
N ARG A 292 7.37 -0.63 0.21
CA ARG A 292 6.41 -1.01 1.27
C ARG A 292 7.11 -1.45 2.55
N SER A 293 8.24 -2.12 2.44
CA SER A 293 9.01 -2.54 3.62
C SER A 293 9.59 -1.36 4.39
N MET A 294 10.00 -0.28 3.73
CA MET A 294 10.44 0.93 4.42
C MET A 294 9.28 1.63 5.13
N VAL A 295 8.11 1.71 4.49
CA VAL A 295 6.89 2.19 5.15
C VAL A 295 6.60 1.38 6.42
N ALA A 296 6.63 0.03 6.32
CA ALA A 296 6.43 -0.86 7.46
C ALA A 296 7.47 -0.64 8.57
N ASN A 297 8.76 -0.58 8.20
CA ASN A 297 9.83 -0.32 9.16
C ASN A 297 9.65 1.03 9.88
N SER A 298 9.25 2.08 9.18
CA SER A 298 8.99 3.38 9.80
C SER A 298 7.85 3.32 10.82
N ILE A 299 6.77 2.60 10.49
CA ILE A 299 5.64 2.37 11.41
C ILE A 299 6.08 1.58 12.63
N LEU A 300 6.84 0.49 12.44
CA LEU A 300 7.36 -0.33 13.52
C LEU A 300 8.30 0.47 14.43
N LYS A 301 9.24 1.25 13.86
CA LYS A 301 10.11 2.15 14.63
C LYS A 301 9.32 3.16 15.45
N ALA A 302 8.31 3.81 14.87
CA ALA A 302 7.43 4.74 15.57
C ALA A 302 6.59 4.06 16.69
N ARG A 303 6.50 2.74 16.70
CA ARG A 303 5.84 1.93 17.74
C ARG A 303 6.81 1.26 18.71
N GLY A 304 8.11 1.63 18.67
CA GLY A 304 9.15 1.16 19.59
C GLY A 304 9.68 -0.23 19.27
N PHE A 305 9.71 -0.61 17.99
CA PHE A 305 10.44 -1.79 17.53
C PHE A 305 11.84 -1.38 17.06
N ASP A 306 12.83 -1.47 17.93
CA ASP A 306 14.17 -0.97 17.65
C ASP A 306 14.99 -1.91 16.76
N LYS A 307 14.67 -3.20 16.75
CA LYS A 307 15.43 -4.25 16.06
C LYS A 307 14.83 -4.67 14.72
N VAL A 308 14.19 -3.76 14.01
CA VAL A 308 13.70 -4.02 12.65
C VAL A 308 14.79 -3.77 11.63
N VAL A 309 14.91 -4.67 10.67
CA VAL A 309 15.92 -4.67 9.62
C VAL A 309 15.24 -4.70 8.26
N ASN A 310 15.46 -3.69 7.45
CA ASN A 310 14.93 -3.64 6.09
C ASN A 310 15.82 -4.46 5.15
N VAL A 311 15.22 -5.31 4.32
CA VAL A 311 15.94 -6.03 3.26
C VAL A 311 15.79 -5.28 1.95
N GLU A 312 16.89 -4.68 1.49
CA GLU A 312 16.95 -3.88 0.28
C GLU A 312 16.61 -4.72 -0.97
N GLY A 313 15.82 -4.15 -1.87
CA GLY A 313 15.38 -4.83 -3.08
C GLY A 313 14.34 -5.92 -2.86
N GLY A 314 13.99 -6.24 -1.61
CA GLY A 314 12.93 -7.16 -1.23
C GLY A 314 13.07 -8.56 -1.82
N ILE A 315 11.94 -9.23 -2.06
CA ILE A 315 11.93 -10.60 -2.57
C ILE A 315 12.56 -10.71 -3.96
N GLU A 316 12.47 -9.66 -4.78
CA GLU A 316 13.07 -9.67 -6.11
C GLU A 316 14.60 -9.77 -6.04
N ALA A 317 15.23 -9.09 -5.11
CA ALA A 317 16.68 -9.19 -4.88
C ALA A 317 17.05 -10.53 -4.21
N ILE A 318 16.27 -11.02 -3.24
CA ILE A 318 16.49 -12.30 -2.58
C ILE A 318 16.43 -13.44 -3.59
N LYS A 319 15.44 -13.42 -4.48
CA LYS A 319 15.29 -14.40 -5.56
C LYS A 319 16.49 -14.50 -6.50
N GLN A 320 17.19 -13.40 -6.72
CA GLN A 320 18.41 -13.39 -7.56
C GLN A 320 19.61 -14.05 -6.89
N VAL A 321 19.70 -13.99 -5.57
CA VAL A 321 20.87 -14.49 -4.81
C VAL A 321 20.64 -15.84 -4.16
N ALA A 322 19.40 -16.19 -3.80
CA ALA A 322 19.05 -17.43 -3.09
C ALA A 322 17.63 -17.89 -3.47
N PRO A 323 17.39 -18.29 -4.73
CA PRO A 323 16.09 -18.77 -5.18
C PRO A 323 15.59 -20.01 -4.40
N GLU A 324 16.52 -20.77 -3.80
CA GLU A 324 16.21 -21.96 -2.98
C GLU A 324 15.51 -21.65 -1.66
N LEU A 325 15.57 -20.41 -1.18
CA LEU A 325 14.81 -19.97 0.00
C LEU A 325 13.31 -19.78 -0.30
N LEU A 326 12.91 -19.78 -1.58
CA LEU A 326 11.55 -19.50 -1.96
C LEU A 326 10.68 -20.74 -2.01
N THR A 327 9.50 -20.66 -1.41
CA THR A 327 8.42 -21.64 -1.58
C THR A 327 7.54 -21.20 -2.73
N LEU A 328 7.36 -22.10 -3.73
CA LEU A 328 6.49 -21.89 -4.87
C LEU A 328 5.19 -22.67 -4.71
N LEU A 329 4.08 -22.08 -5.06
CA LEU A 329 2.79 -22.77 -5.06
C LEU A 329 2.85 -23.98 -6.03
N GLY A 330 2.66 -25.20 -5.50
CA GLY A 330 2.75 -26.45 -6.28
C GLY A 330 4.06 -27.22 -6.15
N PHE A 331 5.09 -26.66 -5.56
CA PHE A 331 6.31 -27.40 -5.22
C PHE A 331 6.19 -27.94 -3.78
N ARG A 332 5.67 -29.18 -3.64
CA ARG A 332 5.93 -29.94 -2.41
C ARG A 332 7.37 -30.48 -2.55
N PRO A 333 8.33 -30.09 -1.71
CA PRO A 333 9.60 -30.79 -1.65
C PRO A 333 9.28 -32.26 -1.40
N ALA A 334 9.88 -33.15 -2.19
CA ALA A 334 9.75 -34.57 -1.95
C ALA A 334 10.20 -34.85 -0.51
N PRO A 335 9.48 -35.68 0.28
CA PRO A 335 9.92 -36.01 1.61
C PRO A 335 11.35 -36.58 1.47
N ILE A 336 12.26 -36.06 2.30
CA ILE A 336 13.59 -36.63 2.44
C ILE A 336 13.38 -38.06 2.91
N VAL A 337 13.46 -39.02 1.99
CA VAL A 337 13.45 -40.43 2.32
C VAL A 337 14.80 -40.67 2.99
N ALA A 338 14.80 -40.77 4.32
CA ALA A 338 15.93 -41.26 5.05
C ALA A 338 16.27 -42.63 4.47
N GLU A 339 17.47 -42.82 3.94
CA GLU A 339 17.93 -44.12 3.50
C GLU A 339 17.79 -45.13 4.66
N PRO A 340 17.23 -46.30 4.43
CA PRO A 340 17.10 -47.26 5.50
C PRO A 340 18.51 -47.66 5.95
N GLY A 341 18.82 -47.31 7.24
CA GLY A 341 20.05 -47.62 7.85
C GLY A 341 20.39 -49.12 7.71
N SER A 342 21.59 -49.39 7.24
CA SER A 342 22.22 -50.69 7.23
C SER A 342 22.26 -51.28 8.63
N VAL A 343 21.56 -52.36 8.86
CA VAL A 343 21.59 -53.13 10.09
C VAL A 343 23.01 -53.80 10.17
N PRO A 344 23.77 -53.61 11.26
CA PRO A 344 25.02 -54.35 11.39
C PRO A 344 24.73 -55.81 11.70
N VAL A 345 25.22 -56.72 10.81
CA VAL A 345 25.26 -58.15 11.07
C VAL A 345 26.35 -58.41 12.10
N ALA A 346 25.97 -58.96 13.26
CA ALA A 346 26.93 -59.45 14.25
C ALA A 346 27.61 -60.74 13.76
N PRO A 347 28.93 -60.90 13.94
CA PRO A 347 29.57 -62.18 13.66
C PRO A 347 29.31 -63.18 14.80
N LEU A 348 29.18 -64.45 14.38
CA LEU A 348 29.15 -65.63 15.25
C LEU A 348 30.41 -65.76 16.10
#